data_0004a1261530312d6ae474be9238a961
#
_entry.id   0004a1261530312d6ae474be9238a961
#
_cell.length_a   1.000
_cell.length_b   1.000
_cell.length_c   1.000
_cell.angle_alpha   90.00
_cell.angle_beta   90.00
_cell.angle_gamma   90.00
#
_symmetry.space_group_name_H-M   'P 1'
#
loop_
_entity.id
_entity.type
_entity.pdbx_description
1 polymer ?
#
loop_
_entity_poly.entity_id
_entity_poly.type
_entity_poly.pdbx_seq_one_letter_code
_entity_poly.pdbx_strand_id
1 'polypeptide(L)'
;MKKSIGDTIFPKGVTFEKGLEMLKRGRYDGIEMWLGGREWFQMNTTDAQLRELRRKIEDAGLRVSDVPNTLDWRENVSSRDPSKREAAFRHIQRQIEAAQIFNSDAILIVAGLVTSEMPYNEVYHRTMDALKKLAPDAAKAKVKIGCENCCSEQKFLLSPREFGEFLKDVDSPWVGIHLDVGNIYVDGFAEQWIEMLGSHITCVHLKDVYKHRGRCDDQSVYTNIFLGDNNWRAIRDAFTKVGYDRWVVAEMEARYHYAPDQQIYDTAAAMDRVISGRL
;
A
#
# COMPACT_ATOMS: atom_id res chain seq x y z
N MET A 1 -13.09 -2.69 10.11
CA MET A 1 -12.00 -2.08 9.31
C MET A 1 -11.85 -0.62 9.69
N LYS A 2 -10.62 -0.08 9.62
CA LYS A 2 -10.28 1.33 9.90
C LYS A 2 -9.96 2.06 8.60
N LYS A 3 -10.42 3.30 8.49
CA LYS A 3 -10.31 4.12 7.28
C LYS A 3 -9.05 4.99 7.30
N SER A 4 -8.19 4.86 6.27
CA SER A 4 -6.99 5.67 6.09
C SER A 4 -6.86 6.18 4.64
N ILE A 5 -5.94 7.10 4.40
CA ILE A 5 -5.63 7.64 3.07
C ILE A 5 -4.16 8.05 3.02
N GLY A 6 -3.53 7.91 1.85
CA GLY A 6 -2.14 8.32 1.65
C GLY A 6 -1.93 9.84 1.75
N ASP A 7 -0.83 10.27 2.35
CA ASP A 7 -0.45 11.70 2.44
C ASP A 7 -0.18 12.33 1.07
N THR A 8 -0.02 11.51 0.05
CA THR A 8 0.13 11.92 -1.36
C THR A 8 -1.09 12.65 -1.91
N ILE A 9 -2.30 12.41 -1.33
CA ILE A 9 -3.55 13.08 -1.73
C ILE A 9 -3.57 14.59 -1.39
N PHE A 10 -2.75 15.05 -0.46
CA PHE A 10 -2.81 16.44 -0.04
C PHE A 10 -2.56 17.38 -1.22
N PRO A 11 -3.38 18.41 -1.39
CA PRO A 11 -3.20 19.38 -2.46
C PRO A 11 -1.81 20.01 -2.43
N LYS A 12 -1.30 20.41 -3.58
CA LYS A 12 0.00 21.08 -3.68
C LYS A 12 0.02 22.38 -2.86
N GLY A 13 1.07 22.57 -2.06
CA GLY A 13 1.25 23.75 -1.22
C GLY A 13 0.49 23.71 0.12
N VAL A 14 -0.20 22.60 0.42
CA VAL A 14 -0.83 22.40 1.74
C VAL A 14 0.24 21.93 2.72
N THR A 15 0.27 22.54 3.91
CA THR A 15 1.15 22.11 5.00
C THR A 15 0.68 20.80 5.61
N PHE A 16 1.58 20.07 6.28
CA PHE A 16 1.24 18.80 6.90
C PHE A 16 0.07 18.94 7.89
N GLU A 17 0.10 19.95 8.76
CA GLU A 17 -0.94 20.24 9.74
C GLU A 17 -2.30 20.49 9.08
N LYS A 18 -2.29 21.27 7.99
CA LYS A 18 -3.53 21.52 7.23
C LYS A 18 -4.09 20.27 6.58
N GLY A 19 -3.21 19.39 6.11
CA GLY A 19 -3.59 18.06 5.63
C GLY A 19 -4.26 17.22 6.73
N LEU A 20 -3.68 17.19 7.93
CA LEU A 20 -4.27 16.48 9.09
C LEU A 20 -5.66 17.04 9.46
N GLU A 21 -5.86 18.37 9.42
CA GLU A 21 -7.19 18.98 9.61
C GLU A 21 -8.22 18.49 8.59
N MET A 22 -7.81 18.36 7.31
CA MET A 22 -8.67 17.81 6.25
C MET A 22 -9.05 16.36 6.53
N LEU A 23 -8.10 15.51 6.96
CA LEU A 23 -8.38 14.12 7.31
C LEU A 23 -9.33 14.02 8.51
N LYS A 24 -9.10 14.82 9.55
CA LYS A 24 -10.00 14.89 10.71
C LYS A 24 -11.42 15.30 10.30
N ARG A 25 -11.57 16.31 9.44
CA ARG A 25 -12.86 16.72 8.88
C ARG A 25 -13.51 15.60 8.04
N GLY A 26 -12.73 14.84 7.28
CA GLY A 26 -13.16 13.65 6.53
C GLY A 26 -13.43 12.43 7.42
N ARG A 27 -13.23 12.54 8.75
CA ARG A 27 -13.41 11.45 9.73
C ARG A 27 -12.60 10.20 9.37
N TYR A 28 -11.36 10.38 8.93
CA TYR A 28 -10.41 9.29 8.79
C TYR A 28 -9.94 8.83 10.17
N ASP A 29 -9.63 7.52 10.30
CA ASP A 29 -9.01 6.95 11.49
C ASP A 29 -7.49 7.07 11.43
N GLY A 30 -6.94 7.22 10.23
CA GLY A 30 -5.50 7.26 10.04
C GLY A 30 -5.03 7.94 8.76
N ILE A 31 -3.71 7.94 8.64
CA ILE A 31 -2.95 8.44 7.49
C ILE A 31 -1.89 7.40 7.12
N GLU A 32 -1.68 7.20 5.84
CA GLU A 32 -0.55 6.44 5.31
C GLU A 32 0.59 7.39 5.00
N MET A 33 1.81 7.05 5.49
CA MET A 33 2.97 7.94 5.42
C MET A 33 3.99 7.44 4.41
N TRP A 34 4.11 8.12 3.27
CA TRP A 34 4.97 7.73 2.17
C TRP A 34 6.41 8.21 2.33
N LEU A 35 7.34 7.28 2.57
CA LEU A 35 8.79 7.57 2.54
C LEU A 35 9.21 7.99 1.12
N GLY A 36 9.78 9.18 0.99
CA GLY A 36 10.15 9.77 -0.29
C GLY A 36 9.00 10.44 -1.04
N GLY A 37 7.75 10.39 -0.52
CA GLY A 37 6.57 10.97 -1.17
C GLY A 37 6.47 12.49 -1.01
N ARG A 38 6.71 13.00 0.20
CA ARG A 38 6.60 14.43 0.55
C ARG A 38 7.85 14.90 1.30
N GLU A 39 8.06 16.21 1.32
CA GLU A 39 9.22 16.85 1.97
C GLU A 39 9.35 16.57 3.46
N TRP A 40 8.26 16.27 4.15
CA TRP A 40 8.28 15.98 5.59
C TRP A 40 8.77 14.57 5.93
N PHE A 41 8.79 13.62 4.96
CA PHE A 41 9.26 12.28 5.22
C PHE A 41 10.17 11.76 4.11
N GLN A 42 11.47 11.89 4.33
CA GLN A 42 12.55 11.50 3.41
C GLN A 42 13.53 10.55 4.11
N MET A 43 14.44 9.92 3.36
CA MET A 43 15.46 9.01 3.91
C MET A 43 16.34 9.65 4.99
N ASN A 44 16.57 10.95 4.92
CA ASN A 44 17.35 11.71 5.89
C ASN A 44 16.52 12.32 7.02
N THR A 45 15.21 12.07 7.07
CA THR A 45 14.36 12.51 8.18
C THR A 45 14.80 11.79 9.44
N THR A 46 15.17 12.56 10.48
CA THR A 46 15.68 12.02 11.74
C THR A 46 14.58 11.38 12.59
N ASP A 47 14.96 10.51 13.52
CA ASP A 47 14.00 9.91 14.46
C ASP A 47 13.28 10.94 15.32
N ALA A 48 13.94 12.04 15.67
CA ALA A 48 13.30 13.14 16.40
C ALA A 48 12.20 13.80 15.57
N GLN A 49 12.45 14.02 14.27
CA GLN A 49 11.45 14.55 13.35
C GLN A 49 10.29 13.56 13.14
N LEU A 50 10.58 12.25 13.03
CA LEU A 50 9.52 11.22 12.95
C LEU A 50 8.64 11.20 14.20
N ARG A 51 9.24 11.31 15.40
CA ARG A 51 8.46 11.40 16.65
C ARG A 51 7.60 12.66 16.69
N GLU A 52 8.08 13.77 16.17
CA GLU A 52 7.31 15.02 16.08
C GLU A 52 6.14 14.88 15.08
N LEU A 53 6.37 14.27 13.90
CA LEU A 53 5.29 13.97 12.95
C LEU A 53 4.24 13.06 13.60
N ARG A 54 4.67 11.99 14.26
CA ARG A 54 3.77 11.11 15.01
C ARG A 54 2.94 11.88 16.03
N ARG A 55 3.55 12.75 16.83
CA ARG A 55 2.84 13.56 17.82
C ARG A 55 1.75 14.42 17.17
N LYS A 56 2.07 15.10 16.06
CA LYS A 56 1.08 15.89 15.30
C LYS A 56 -0.09 15.04 14.78
N ILE A 57 0.20 13.83 14.29
CA ILE A 57 -0.82 12.88 13.82
C ILE A 57 -1.73 12.46 14.99
N GLU A 58 -1.13 12.09 16.13
CA GLU A 58 -1.87 11.66 17.33
C GLU A 58 -2.68 12.82 17.93
N ASP A 59 -2.15 14.04 17.97
CA ASP A 59 -2.86 15.27 18.44
C ASP A 59 -4.08 15.59 17.54
N ALA A 60 -4.02 15.23 16.25
CA ALA A 60 -5.17 15.31 15.33
C ALA A 60 -6.20 14.20 15.55
N GLY A 61 -5.93 13.22 16.41
CA GLY A 61 -6.79 12.05 16.66
C GLY A 61 -6.63 10.94 15.63
N LEU A 62 -5.53 10.96 14.84
CA LEU A 62 -5.23 10.00 13.78
C LEU A 62 -4.14 9.01 14.20
N ARG A 63 -3.98 7.93 13.44
CA ARG A 63 -2.87 6.99 13.57
C ARG A 63 -2.22 6.76 12.21
N VAL A 64 -0.97 6.28 12.18
CA VAL A 64 -0.34 5.84 10.94
C VAL A 64 -0.83 4.42 10.64
N SER A 65 -1.41 4.22 9.45
CA SER A 65 -1.89 2.91 9.00
C SER A 65 -0.74 2.00 8.60
N ASP A 66 0.16 2.51 7.79
CA ASP A 66 1.34 1.82 7.27
C ASP A 66 2.33 2.81 6.65
N VAL A 67 3.49 2.30 6.19
CA VAL A 67 4.58 3.11 5.65
C VAL A 67 5.04 2.54 4.31
N PRO A 68 4.48 3.01 3.19
CA PRO A 68 5.01 2.75 1.85
C PRO A 68 6.27 3.53 1.54
N ASN A 69 6.91 3.22 0.40
CA ASN A 69 7.98 4.05 -0.17
C ASN A 69 7.83 4.23 -1.68
N THR A 70 8.39 5.32 -2.21
CA THR A 70 8.40 5.63 -3.64
C THR A 70 9.67 5.15 -4.34
N LEU A 71 10.58 4.50 -3.64
CA LEU A 71 11.96 4.25 -4.06
C LEU A 71 12.13 2.88 -4.74
N ASP A 72 11.28 1.90 -4.40
CA ASP A 72 11.38 0.51 -4.87
C ASP A 72 11.31 0.35 -6.39
N TRP A 73 10.72 1.30 -7.10
CA TRP A 73 10.69 1.31 -8.57
C TRP A 73 12.05 1.60 -9.21
N ARG A 74 12.98 2.22 -8.47
CA ARG A 74 14.32 2.57 -8.94
C ARG A 74 15.39 1.65 -8.36
N GLU A 75 15.24 1.30 -7.10
CA GLU A 75 16.17 0.53 -6.29
C GLU A 75 15.41 -0.63 -5.66
N ASN A 76 15.50 -1.80 -6.27
CA ASN A 76 14.69 -2.96 -5.89
C ASN A 76 15.56 -4.12 -5.40
N VAL A 77 15.06 -4.88 -4.44
CA VAL A 77 15.75 -6.06 -3.87
C VAL A 77 16.01 -7.15 -4.90
N SER A 78 15.27 -7.18 -6.01
CA SER A 78 15.46 -8.14 -7.11
C SER A 78 16.50 -7.70 -8.14
N SER A 79 17.01 -6.47 -8.08
CA SER A 79 17.95 -5.93 -9.08
C SER A 79 19.20 -6.81 -9.25
N ARG A 80 19.72 -6.88 -10.48
CA ARG A 80 21.06 -7.48 -10.75
C ARG A 80 22.19 -6.63 -10.20
N ASP A 81 22.01 -5.32 -10.12
CA ASP A 81 22.98 -4.39 -9.57
C ASP A 81 23.05 -4.51 -8.04
N PRO A 82 24.21 -4.94 -7.48
CA PRO A 82 24.35 -5.07 -6.03
C PRO A 82 24.12 -3.75 -5.27
N SER A 83 24.52 -2.61 -5.86
CA SER A 83 24.37 -1.30 -5.22
C SER A 83 22.90 -0.91 -5.07
N LYS A 84 22.07 -1.21 -6.07
CA LYS A 84 20.62 -1.00 -6.01
C LYS A 84 19.95 -1.91 -4.99
N ARG A 85 20.37 -3.20 -4.90
CA ARG A 85 19.86 -4.10 -3.87
C ARG A 85 20.19 -3.61 -2.46
N GLU A 86 21.42 -3.15 -2.26
CA GLU A 86 21.85 -2.61 -0.97
C GLU A 86 21.09 -1.33 -0.60
N ALA A 87 20.86 -0.44 -1.56
CA ALA A 87 20.02 0.73 -1.37
C ALA A 87 18.58 0.34 -1.00
N ALA A 88 17.98 -0.60 -1.73
CA ALA A 88 16.64 -1.12 -1.42
C ALA A 88 16.56 -1.71 0.00
N PHE A 89 17.58 -2.46 0.43
CA PHE A 89 17.68 -2.96 1.80
C PHE A 89 17.64 -1.84 2.84
N ARG A 90 18.43 -0.79 2.66
CA ARG A 90 18.45 0.38 3.56
C ARG A 90 17.11 1.10 3.58
N HIS A 91 16.43 1.21 2.43
CA HIS A 91 15.10 1.81 2.35
C HIS A 91 14.08 1.01 3.18
N ILE A 92 14.03 -0.31 3.01
CA ILE A 92 13.11 -1.17 3.74
C ILE A 92 13.43 -1.19 5.24
N GLN A 93 14.69 -1.23 5.63
CA GLN A 93 15.08 -1.10 7.03
C GLN A 93 14.62 0.24 7.60
N ARG A 94 14.80 1.34 6.86
CA ARG A 94 14.31 2.66 7.29
C ARG A 94 12.78 2.73 7.40
N GLN A 95 12.04 2.07 6.51
CA GLN A 95 10.58 1.94 6.65
C GLN A 95 10.20 1.18 7.94
N ILE A 96 10.85 0.06 8.24
CA ILE A 96 10.61 -0.72 9.47
C ILE A 96 10.86 0.13 10.72
N GLU A 97 11.98 0.86 10.77
CA GLU A 97 12.30 1.78 11.87
C GLU A 97 11.25 2.90 11.99
N ALA A 98 10.89 3.52 10.87
CA ALA A 98 9.89 4.58 10.84
C ALA A 98 8.51 4.07 11.27
N ALA A 99 8.08 2.91 10.79
CA ALA A 99 6.83 2.28 11.20
C ALA A 99 6.80 2.01 12.72
N GLN A 100 7.90 1.52 13.28
CA GLN A 100 8.02 1.34 14.73
C GLN A 100 7.89 2.68 15.48
N ILE A 101 8.55 3.75 15.00
CA ILE A 101 8.43 5.09 15.59
C ILE A 101 7.00 5.61 15.49
N PHE A 102 6.33 5.39 14.36
CA PHE A 102 4.94 5.81 14.13
C PHE A 102 3.88 4.95 14.84
N ASN A 103 4.27 3.87 15.54
CA ASN A 103 3.35 2.85 16.07
C ASN A 103 2.47 2.20 14.98
N SER A 104 2.98 2.11 13.77
CA SER A 104 2.40 1.31 12.70
C SER A 104 2.92 -0.12 12.75
N ASP A 105 2.09 -1.09 12.40
CA ASP A 105 2.44 -2.51 12.40
C ASP A 105 2.67 -3.08 10.98
N ALA A 106 2.75 -2.22 9.97
CA ALA A 106 2.97 -2.62 8.59
C ALA A 106 3.78 -1.59 7.78
N ILE A 107 4.50 -2.11 6.79
CA ILE A 107 5.08 -1.35 5.69
C ILE A 107 4.61 -1.95 4.36
N LEU A 108 4.65 -1.16 3.28
CA LEU A 108 4.43 -1.62 1.92
C LEU A 108 5.75 -1.57 1.14
N ILE A 109 6.03 -2.64 0.39
CA ILE A 109 7.13 -2.69 -0.58
C ILE A 109 6.67 -3.22 -1.95
N VAL A 110 7.32 -2.75 -3.01
CA VAL A 110 7.27 -3.36 -4.34
C VAL A 110 8.29 -4.49 -4.38
N ALA A 111 7.85 -5.73 -4.20
CA ALA A 111 8.72 -6.85 -3.85
C ALA A 111 9.71 -7.25 -4.94
N GLY A 112 9.33 -7.22 -6.23
CA GLY A 112 10.19 -7.64 -7.33
C GLY A 112 9.77 -7.01 -8.65
N LEU A 113 10.72 -6.87 -9.58
CA LEU A 113 10.48 -6.32 -10.92
C LEU A 113 11.03 -7.28 -11.97
N VAL A 114 10.15 -7.89 -12.75
CA VAL A 114 10.50 -8.75 -13.89
C VAL A 114 10.60 -7.90 -15.15
N THR A 115 11.70 -8.04 -15.88
CA THR A 115 11.92 -7.37 -17.17
C THR A 115 12.49 -8.37 -18.17
N SER A 116 12.63 -7.95 -19.45
CA SER A 116 13.30 -8.78 -20.46
C SER A 116 14.74 -9.15 -20.05
N GLU A 117 15.39 -8.33 -19.21
CA GLU A 117 16.76 -8.52 -18.77
C GLU A 117 16.86 -9.20 -17.40
N MET A 118 15.76 -9.25 -16.63
CA MET A 118 15.65 -9.87 -15.31
C MET A 118 14.62 -10.99 -15.34
N PRO A 119 15.03 -12.25 -15.63
CA PRO A 119 14.12 -13.38 -15.72
C PRO A 119 13.39 -13.63 -14.41
N TYR A 120 12.15 -14.12 -14.52
CA TYR A 120 11.24 -14.38 -13.41
C TYR A 120 11.89 -15.16 -12.25
N ASN A 121 12.56 -16.27 -12.54
CA ASN A 121 13.18 -17.09 -11.50
C ASN A 121 14.28 -16.35 -10.73
N GLU A 122 15.07 -15.48 -11.39
CA GLU A 122 16.07 -14.67 -10.69
C GLU A 122 15.41 -13.66 -9.75
N VAL A 123 14.35 -13.00 -10.20
CA VAL A 123 13.56 -12.07 -9.39
C VAL A 123 12.97 -12.80 -8.19
N TYR A 124 12.37 -13.97 -8.41
CA TYR A 124 11.77 -14.81 -7.38
C TYR A 124 12.77 -15.13 -6.26
N HIS A 125 13.91 -15.72 -6.61
CA HIS A 125 14.91 -16.13 -5.62
C HIS A 125 15.54 -14.93 -4.90
N ARG A 126 15.89 -13.85 -5.61
CA ARG A 126 16.46 -12.66 -4.98
C ARG A 126 15.49 -11.99 -4.03
N THR A 127 14.24 -11.86 -4.42
CA THR A 127 13.20 -11.28 -3.56
C THR A 127 12.97 -12.14 -2.32
N MET A 128 12.84 -13.45 -2.50
CA MET A 128 12.70 -14.40 -1.39
C MET A 128 13.87 -14.31 -0.41
N ASP A 129 15.11 -14.36 -0.91
CA ASP A 129 16.32 -14.25 -0.08
C ASP A 129 16.41 -12.93 0.67
N ALA A 130 16.01 -11.82 0.01
CA ALA A 130 15.98 -10.50 0.63
C ALA A 130 14.95 -10.45 1.77
N LEU A 131 13.75 -10.96 1.54
CA LEU A 131 12.69 -10.99 2.55
C LEU A 131 13.04 -11.88 3.75
N LYS A 132 13.67 -13.04 3.52
CA LYS A 132 14.19 -13.90 4.59
C LYS A 132 15.24 -13.17 5.46
N LYS A 133 16.07 -12.32 4.86
CA LYS A 133 17.05 -11.50 5.59
C LYS A 133 16.41 -10.34 6.35
N LEU A 134 15.33 -9.74 5.86
CA LEU A 134 14.64 -8.62 6.47
C LEU A 134 13.63 -9.06 7.55
N ALA A 135 13.11 -10.28 7.45
CA ALA A 135 12.10 -10.80 8.37
C ALA A 135 12.50 -10.76 9.87
N PRO A 136 13.76 -11.01 10.27
CA PRO A 136 14.19 -10.84 11.67
C PRO A 136 14.09 -9.40 12.17
N ASP A 137 14.42 -8.39 11.33
CA ASP A 137 14.30 -6.97 11.69
C ASP A 137 12.82 -6.59 11.85
N ALA A 138 11.97 -7.05 10.93
CA ALA A 138 10.53 -6.90 10.99
C ALA A 138 9.93 -7.53 12.26
N ALA A 139 10.36 -8.74 12.61
CA ALA A 139 9.96 -9.45 13.82
C ALA A 139 10.33 -8.67 15.09
N LYS A 140 11.57 -8.18 15.17
CA LYS A 140 12.05 -7.39 16.30
C LYS A 140 11.27 -6.09 16.47
N ALA A 141 10.95 -5.41 15.37
CA ALA A 141 10.18 -4.17 15.35
C ALA A 141 8.66 -4.42 15.54
N LYS A 142 8.18 -5.66 15.41
CA LYS A 142 6.76 -6.05 15.34
C LYS A 142 6.03 -5.37 14.19
N VAL A 143 6.69 -5.22 13.05
CA VAL A 143 6.19 -4.59 11.82
C VAL A 143 6.13 -5.64 10.73
N LYS A 144 5.01 -5.78 10.04
CA LYS A 144 4.86 -6.70 8.91
C LYS A 144 5.34 -6.05 7.61
N ILE A 145 6.03 -6.81 6.78
CA ILE A 145 6.40 -6.42 5.42
C ILE A 145 5.27 -6.88 4.49
N GLY A 146 4.50 -5.94 3.95
CA GLY A 146 3.47 -6.19 2.96
C GLY A 146 4.04 -6.04 1.55
N CYS A 147 4.11 -7.14 0.80
CA CYS A 147 4.45 -7.11 -0.62
C CYS A 147 3.20 -6.70 -1.41
N GLU A 148 3.29 -5.61 -2.17
CA GLU A 148 2.15 -5.15 -2.97
C GLU A 148 1.98 -5.98 -4.25
N ASN A 149 0.74 -6.25 -4.63
CA ASN A 149 0.39 -6.87 -5.89
C ASN A 149 0.26 -5.83 -7.03
N CYS A 150 1.36 -5.34 -7.54
CA CYS A 150 1.42 -4.49 -8.73
C CYS A 150 1.51 -5.32 -10.03
N CYS A 151 0.75 -6.40 -10.13
CA CYS A 151 0.89 -7.51 -11.09
C CYS A 151 1.32 -7.09 -12.49
N SER A 152 0.55 -6.23 -13.16
CA SER A 152 0.79 -5.81 -14.55
C SER A 152 2.09 -5.02 -14.72
N GLU A 153 2.44 -4.19 -13.75
CA GLU A 153 3.64 -3.35 -13.80
C GLU A 153 4.90 -4.12 -13.39
N GLN A 154 4.80 -4.89 -12.31
CA GLN A 154 5.90 -5.74 -11.81
C GLN A 154 6.15 -6.96 -12.69
N LYS A 155 5.12 -7.50 -13.34
CA LYS A 155 5.13 -8.81 -14.01
C LYS A 155 5.63 -9.94 -13.09
N PHE A 156 5.27 -9.82 -11.80
CA PHE A 156 5.70 -10.70 -10.72
C PHE A 156 4.55 -11.01 -9.78
N LEU A 157 4.43 -12.26 -9.33
CA LEU A 157 3.33 -12.76 -8.47
C LEU A 157 1.94 -12.44 -9.05
N LEU A 158 1.69 -12.96 -10.26
CA LEU A 158 0.56 -12.58 -11.11
C LEU A 158 -0.78 -13.19 -10.71
N SER A 159 -0.79 -14.11 -9.75
CA SER A 159 -2.01 -14.76 -9.27
C SER A 159 -2.00 -14.96 -7.76
N PRO A 160 -3.17 -15.10 -7.11
CA PRO A 160 -3.22 -15.33 -5.67
C PRO A 160 -2.62 -16.69 -5.27
N ARG A 161 -2.67 -17.67 -6.16
CA ARG A 161 -2.01 -18.98 -5.94
C ARG A 161 -0.49 -18.84 -5.90
N GLU A 162 0.08 -18.20 -6.91
CA GLU A 162 1.50 -17.94 -6.99
C GLU A 162 2.00 -17.11 -5.81
N PHE A 163 1.24 -16.08 -5.42
CA PHE A 163 1.55 -15.27 -4.25
C PHE A 163 1.55 -16.11 -2.97
N GLY A 164 0.56 -16.98 -2.80
CA GLY A 164 0.48 -17.89 -1.65
C GLY A 164 1.63 -18.90 -1.61
N GLU A 165 2.08 -19.42 -2.76
CA GLU A 165 3.25 -20.29 -2.88
C GLU A 165 4.53 -19.53 -2.50
N PHE A 166 4.70 -18.30 -3.00
CA PHE A 166 5.83 -17.44 -2.65
C PHE A 166 5.91 -17.14 -1.15
N LEU A 167 4.78 -16.83 -0.50
CA LEU A 167 4.75 -16.59 0.95
C LEU A 167 5.14 -17.85 1.74
N LYS A 168 4.76 -19.04 1.28
CA LYS A 168 5.21 -20.30 1.89
C LYS A 168 6.71 -20.50 1.75
N ASP A 169 7.28 -20.15 0.59
CA ASP A 169 8.72 -20.28 0.36
C ASP A 169 9.53 -19.26 1.17
N VAL A 170 8.99 -18.07 1.42
CA VAL A 170 9.57 -17.07 2.34
C VAL A 170 9.55 -17.59 3.77
N ASP A 171 8.51 -18.34 4.15
CA ASP A 171 8.34 -19.00 5.46
C ASP A 171 8.51 -18.04 6.66
N SER A 172 7.81 -16.90 6.62
CA SER A 172 7.85 -15.94 7.73
C SER A 172 6.47 -15.34 8.02
N PRO A 173 6.02 -15.34 9.29
CA PRO A 173 4.76 -14.68 9.67
C PRO A 173 4.84 -13.15 9.61
N TRP A 174 6.04 -12.60 9.38
CA TRP A 174 6.29 -11.15 9.27
C TRP A 174 6.27 -10.64 7.84
N VAL A 175 6.03 -11.53 6.87
CA VAL A 175 5.88 -11.19 5.45
C VAL A 175 4.48 -11.58 5.00
N GLY A 176 3.82 -10.71 4.29
CA GLY A 176 2.46 -10.92 3.79
C GLY A 176 2.19 -10.12 2.53
N ILE A 177 0.92 -10.01 2.16
CA ILE A 177 0.48 -9.21 1.03
C ILE A 177 -0.06 -7.86 1.52
N HIS A 178 0.40 -6.76 0.91
CA HIS A 178 -0.32 -5.50 0.88
C HIS A 178 -1.26 -5.56 -0.32
N LEU A 179 -2.54 -5.78 -0.08
CA LEU A 179 -3.49 -6.13 -1.13
C LEU A 179 -4.09 -4.87 -1.74
N ASP A 180 -3.85 -4.63 -3.03
CA ASP A 180 -4.45 -3.55 -3.79
C ASP A 180 -5.57 -4.07 -4.70
N VAL A 181 -6.80 -3.67 -4.41
CA VAL A 181 -7.98 -4.14 -5.14
C VAL A 181 -8.05 -3.58 -6.57
N GLY A 182 -7.52 -2.38 -6.81
CA GLY A 182 -7.51 -1.77 -8.13
C GLY A 182 -6.47 -2.40 -9.04
N ASN A 183 -5.27 -2.69 -8.52
CA ASN A 183 -4.24 -3.39 -9.29
C ASN A 183 -4.70 -4.78 -9.74
N ILE A 184 -5.45 -5.50 -8.89
CA ILE A 184 -6.01 -6.82 -9.24
C ILE A 184 -7.04 -6.69 -10.35
N TYR A 185 -7.88 -5.67 -10.34
CA TYR A 185 -8.98 -5.56 -11.31
C TYR A 185 -8.51 -5.50 -12.76
N VAL A 186 -7.29 -5.05 -13.00
CA VAL A 186 -6.71 -5.02 -14.36
C VAL A 186 -6.71 -6.43 -14.98
N ASP A 187 -6.33 -7.46 -14.20
CA ASP A 187 -6.09 -8.82 -14.69
C ASP A 187 -6.89 -9.90 -13.92
N GLY A 188 -7.71 -9.54 -12.92
CA GLY A 188 -8.37 -10.52 -12.06
C GLY A 188 -9.58 -9.98 -11.30
N PHE A 189 -9.90 -10.65 -10.20
CA PHE A 189 -11.03 -10.36 -9.32
C PHE A 189 -10.55 -10.28 -7.87
N ALA A 190 -10.63 -9.09 -7.27
CA ALA A 190 -10.07 -8.82 -5.94
C ALA A 190 -10.69 -9.70 -4.84
N GLU A 191 -11.99 -9.99 -4.92
CA GLU A 191 -12.67 -10.87 -3.96
C GLU A 191 -12.04 -12.27 -3.90
N GLN A 192 -11.57 -12.81 -5.04
CA GLN A 192 -10.92 -14.13 -5.06
C GLN A 192 -9.53 -14.09 -4.39
N TRP A 193 -8.78 -13.01 -4.58
CA TRP A 193 -7.50 -12.82 -3.90
C TRP A 193 -7.69 -12.69 -2.37
N ILE A 194 -8.70 -11.93 -1.94
CA ILE A 194 -9.04 -11.77 -0.53
C ILE A 194 -9.39 -13.14 0.09
N GLU A 195 -10.22 -13.94 -0.56
CA GLU A 195 -10.61 -15.26 -0.06
C GLU A 195 -9.44 -16.23 0.05
N MET A 196 -8.51 -16.19 -0.91
CA MET A 196 -7.35 -17.10 -0.92
C MET A 196 -6.23 -16.67 0.02
N LEU A 197 -6.02 -15.36 0.23
CA LEU A 197 -4.87 -14.82 0.94
C LEU A 197 -5.23 -14.09 2.25
N GLY A 198 -6.51 -14.12 2.66
CA GLY A 198 -7.04 -13.30 3.76
C GLY A 198 -6.19 -13.26 5.03
N SER A 199 -5.67 -14.40 5.49
CA SER A 199 -4.80 -14.47 6.69
C SER A 199 -3.42 -13.83 6.51
N HIS A 200 -2.99 -13.60 5.27
CA HIS A 200 -1.72 -13.00 4.92
C HIS A 200 -1.82 -11.50 4.61
N ILE A 201 -3.03 -10.92 4.58
CA ILE A 201 -3.22 -9.50 4.27
C ILE A 201 -2.70 -8.64 5.42
N THR A 202 -1.72 -7.81 5.14
CA THR A 202 -1.12 -6.87 6.11
C THR A 202 -1.90 -5.56 6.15
N CYS A 203 -2.21 -5.00 5.00
CA CYS A 203 -2.98 -3.79 4.79
C CYS A 203 -3.68 -3.87 3.42
N VAL A 204 -4.63 -3.00 3.14
CA VAL A 204 -5.38 -2.99 1.87
C VAL A 204 -5.39 -1.61 1.26
N HIS A 205 -5.01 -1.49 0.00
CA HIS A 205 -5.27 -0.33 -0.83
C HIS A 205 -6.64 -0.43 -1.51
N LEU A 206 -7.43 0.63 -1.39
CA LEU A 206 -8.69 0.81 -2.09
C LEU A 206 -8.52 1.88 -3.15
N LYS A 207 -8.61 1.49 -4.40
CA LYS A 207 -8.79 2.37 -5.56
C LYS A 207 -9.69 1.68 -6.55
N ASP A 208 -10.35 2.45 -7.40
CA ASP A 208 -11.18 1.88 -8.44
C ASP A 208 -10.49 1.98 -9.79
N VAL A 209 -10.91 1.17 -10.73
CA VAL A 209 -10.35 1.10 -12.07
C VAL A 209 -11.47 1.14 -13.08
N TYR A 210 -11.41 2.10 -13.99
CA TYR A 210 -12.29 2.13 -15.14
C TYR A 210 -11.61 1.44 -16.33
N LYS A 211 -12.19 0.33 -16.77
CA LYS A 211 -11.70 -0.44 -17.93
C LYS A 211 -12.43 0.01 -19.19
N HIS A 212 -11.73 0.58 -20.16
CA HIS A 212 -12.30 0.92 -21.45
C HIS A 212 -12.68 -0.34 -22.22
N ARG A 213 -13.94 -0.75 -22.14
CA ARG A 213 -14.47 -1.89 -22.90
C ARG A 213 -14.44 -1.59 -24.41
N GLY A 214 -13.87 -2.50 -25.17
CA GLY A 214 -13.88 -2.45 -26.64
C GLY A 214 -12.71 -1.74 -27.30
N ARG A 215 -11.68 -1.35 -26.56
CA ARG A 215 -10.41 -0.89 -27.13
C ARG A 215 -9.32 -1.95 -26.91
N CYS A 216 -8.50 -2.16 -27.94
CA CYS A 216 -7.36 -3.07 -27.87
C CYS A 216 -6.15 -2.44 -27.14
N ASP A 217 -6.23 -1.15 -26.81
CA ASP A 217 -5.29 -0.42 -25.99
C ASP A 217 -5.76 -0.52 -24.53
N ASP A 218 -5.02 -1.21 -23.71
CA ASP A 218 -5.29 -1.44 -22.29
C ASP A 218 -5.09 -0.16 -21.48
N GLN A 219 -5.98 0.82 -21.72
CA GLN A 219 -6.00 2.07 -20.95
C GLN A 219 -6.94 1.95 -19.75
N SER A 220 -6.57 1.05 -18.83
CA SER A 220 -7.18 1.07 -17.51
C SER A 220 -6.84 2.38 -16.81
N VAL A 221 -7.82 3.10 -16.30
CA VAL A 221 -7.62 4.36 -15.59
C VAL A 221 -8.00 4.18 -14.13
N TYR A 222 -7.05 4.37 -13.24
CA TYR A 222 -7.34 4.45 -11.81
C TYR A 222 -8.22 5.64 -11.52
N THR A 223 -9.25 5.44 -10.71
CA THR A 223 -10.26 6.44 -10.42
C THR A 223 -10.71 6.37 -8.95
N ASN A 224 -11.54 7.33 -8.54
CA ASN A 224 -12.13 7.30 -7.20
C ASN A 224 -13.04 6.09 -7.02
N ILE A 225 -13.14 5.62 -5.77
CA ILE A 225 -14.05 4.54 -5.35
C ILE A 225 -15.47 4.84 -5.85
N PHE A 226 -16.11 3.85 -6.49
CA PHE A 226 -17.42 3.87 -7.15
C PHE A 226 -17.47 4.54 -8.53
N LEU A 227 -16.38 5.02 -9.05
CA LEU A 227 -16.34 5.54 -10.42
C LEU A 227 -15.80 4.54 -11.43
N GLY A 228 -15.31 3.39 -10.97
CA GLY A 228 -14.77 2.30 -11.78
C GLY A 228 -15.71 1.09 -11.82
N ASP A 229 -15.10 -0.03 -12.18
CA ASP A 229 -15.79 -1.29 -12.47
C ASP A 229 -15.60 -2.35 -11.38
N ASN A 230 -14.90 -2.06 -10.25
CA ASN A 230 -14.73 -2.99 -9.16
C ASN A 230 -16.09 -3.45 -8.57
N ASN A 231 -16.22 -4.74 -8.29
CA ASN A 231 -17.39 -5.27 -7.62
C ASN A 231 -17.29 -5.05 -6.09
N TRP A 232 -17.55 -3.83 -5.65
CA TRP A 232 -17.41 -3.43 -4.25
C TRP A 232 -18.26 -4.28 -3.28
N ARG A 233 -19.37 -4.82 -3.73
CA ARG A 233 -20.20 -5.73 -2.92
C ARG A 233 -19.49 -7.06 -2.69
N ALA A 234 -18.98 -7.69 -3.74
CA ALA A 234 -18.23 -8.94 -3.63
C ALA A 234 -16.93 -8.76 -2.82
N ILE A 235 -16.22 -7.65 -3.03
CA ILE A 235 -15.02 -7.28 -2.25
C ILE A 235 -15.35 -7.16 -0.76
N ARG A 236 -16.43 -6.44 -0.41
CA ARG A 236 -16.87 -6.29 0.98
C ARG A 236 -17.28 -7.62 1.62
N ASP A 237 -17.99 -8.46 0.88
CA ASP A 237 -18.43 -9.77 1.34
C ASP A 237 -17.21 -10.69 1.57
N ALA A 238 -16.21 -10.64 0.69
CA ALA A 238 -14.95 -11.38 0.84
C ALA A 238 -14.19 -10.96 2.12
N PHE A 239 -14.06 -9.65 2.39
CA PHE A 239 -13.45 -9.18 3.65
C PHE A 239 -14.19 -9.70 4.88
N THR A 240 -15.52 -9.71 4.83
CA THR A 240 -16.35 -10.25 5.93
C THR A 240 -16.09 -11.74 6.11
N LYS A 241 -16.07 -12.49 5.02
CA LYS A 241 -15.88 -13.95 5.01
C LYS A 241 -14.54 -14.37 5.62
N VAL A 242 -13.47 -13.63 5.34
CA VAL A 242 -12.13 -13.92 5.90
C VAL A 242 -11.86 -13.25 7.25
N GLY A 243 -12.82 -12.47 7.77
CA GLY A 243 -12.68 -11.78 9.06
C GLY A 243 -11.66 -10.64 9.05
N TYR A 244 -11.43 -9.99 7.92
CA TYR A 244 -10.48 -8.89 7.84
C TYR A 244 -11.01 -7.65 8.57
N ASP A 245 -10.30 -7.19 9.60
CA ASP A 245 -10.65 -6.03 10.43
C ASP A 245 -9.45 -5.11 10.72
N ARG A 246 -8.62 -4.88 9.69
CA ARG A 246 -7.44 -4.02 9.79
C ARG A 246 -7.67 -2.73 9.00
N TRP A 247 -6.57 -2.13 8.51
CA TRP A 247 -6.59 -0.90 7.75
C TRP A 247 -7.02 -1.10 6.30
N VAL A 248 -7.93 -0.24 5.83
CA VAL A 248 -8.21 -0.02 4.42
C VAL A 248 -7.79 1.41 4.10
N VAL A 249 -6.93 1.57 3.13
CA VAL A 249 -6.28 2.83 2.78
C VAL A 249 -6.72 3.23 1.38
N ALA A 250 -7.24 4.43 1.20
CA ALA A 250 -7.48 4.95 -0.14
C ALA A 250 -6.15 5.40 -0.76
N GLU A 251 -5.73 4.72 -1.81
CA GLU A 251 -4.58 5.13 -2.61
C GLU A 251 -5.08 5.99 -3.78
N MET A 252 -5.07 7.31 -3.56
CA MET A 252 -5.60 8.27 -4.51
C MET A 252 -4.54 9.29 -4.91
N GLU A 253 -4.50 9.59 -6.21
CA GLU A 253 -3.79 10.76 -6.70
C GLU A 253 -4.69 12.00 -6.62
N ALA A 254 -4.11 13.16 -6.31
CA ALA A 254 -4.84 14.43 -6.32
C ALA A 254 -5.21 14.82 -7.76
N ARG A 255 -6.46 14.56 -8.16
CA ARG A 255 -6.95 14.74 -9.54
C ARG A 255 -7.97 15.86 -9.70
N TYR A 256 -8.56 16.36 -8.61
CA TYR A 256 -9.51 17.46 -8.71
C TYR A 256 -8.77 18.77 -8.98
N HIS A 257 -8.98 19.34 -10.16
CA HIS A 257 -8.40 20.63 -10.55
C HIS A 257 -9.02 21.79 -9.77
N TYR A 258 -10.31 21.69 -9.48
CA TYR A 258 -11.06 22.67 -8.69
C TYR A 258 -11.47 22.03 -7.37
N ALA A 259 -11.36 22.80 -6.28
CA ALA A 259 -11.62 22.31 -4.92
C ALA A 259 -10.91 20.96 -4.63
N PRO A 260 -9.56 20.91 -4.69
CA PRO A 260 -8.82 19.65 -4.60
C PRO A 260 -8.98 18.94 -3.24
N ASP A 261 -9.33 19.67 -2.19
CA ASP A 261 -9.69 19.12 -0.87
C ASP A 261 -11.01 18.34 -0.89
N GLN A 262 -11.93 18.65 -1.82
CA GLN A 262 -13.20 17.94 -1.93
C GLN A 262 -13.00 16.45 -2.26
N GLN A 263 -11.95 16.09 -3.01
CA GLN A 263 -11.63 14.69 -3.29
C GLN A 263 -11.40 13.88 -2.01
N ILE A 264 -10.76 14.47 -0.98
CA ILE A 264 -10.54 13.83 0.32
C ILE A 264 -11.87 13.46 0.98
N TYR A 265 -12.85 14.36 0.92
CA TYR A 265 -14.17 14.15 1.54
C TYR A 265 -15.06 13.19 0.74
N ASP A 266 -15.03 13.25 -0.58
CA ASP A 266 -15.76 12.31 -1.44
C ASP A 266 -15.22 10.89 -1.29
N THR A 267 -13.90 10.73 -1.23
CA THR A 267 -13.24 9.45 -0.96
C THR A 267 -13.63 8.92 0.42
N ALA A 268 -13.64 9.78 1.46
CA ALA A 268 -14.06 9.39 2.80
C ALA A 268 -15.50 8.85 2.82
N ALA A 269 -16.41 9.53 2.15
CA ALA A 269 -17.81 9.12 2.07
C ALA A 269 -17.99 7.79 1.34
N ALA A 270 -17.24 7.55 0.27
CA ALA A 270 -17.24 6.27 -0.45
C ALA A 270 -16.69 5.14 0.43
N MET A 271 -15.57 5.35 1.12
CA MET A 271 -15.00 4.36 2.04
C MET A 271 -15.95 3.99 3.18
N ASP A 272 -16.68 4.98 3.75
CA ASP A 272 -17.68 4.72 4.80
C ASP A 272 -18.77 3.77 4.31
N ARG A 273 -19.18 3.85 3.05
CA ARG A 273 -20.15 2.92 2.45
C ARG A 273 -19.57 1.52 2.26
N VAL A 274 -18.34 1.41 1.76
CA VAL A 274 -17.64 0.12 1.63
C VAL A 274 -17.49 -0.55 2.98
N ILE A 275 -16.98 0.16 4.00
CA ILE A 275 -16.74 -0.37 5.35
C ILE A 275 -18.05 -0.81 6.02
N SER A 276 -19.09 -0.01 5.91
CA SER A 276 -20.40 -0.32 6.53
C SER A 276 -21.25 -1.33 5.74
N GLY A 277 -20.88 -1.68 4.52
CA GLY A 277 -21.67 -2.55 3.63
C GLY A 277 -22.92 -1.91 3.07
N ARG A 278 -23.08 -0.59 3.14
CA ARG A 278 -24.21 0.17 2.57
C ARG A 278 -23.98 0.52 1.11
N LEU A 279 -23.82 -0.51 0.27
CA LEU A 279 -23.48 -0.44 -1.16
C LEU A 279 -24.73 -0.53 -2.04
#